data_7d7012802aa43252edb5e1636c2d8284
#
_entry.id   7d7012802aa43252edb5e1636c2d8284
#
_cell.length_a   1.000
_cell.length_b   1.000
_cell.length_c   1.000
_cell.angle_alpha   90.00
_cell.angle_beta   90.00
_cell.angle_gamma   90.00
#
_symmetry.space_group_name_H-M   'P 1'
#
loop_
_entity.id
_entity.type
_entity.pdbx_description
1 polymer ?
#
loop_
_entity_poly.entity_id
_entity_poly.type
_entity_poly.pdbx_seq_one_letter_code
_entity_poly.pdbx_strand_id
1 'polypeptide(L)'
;MLQKNVYLFQPQYANFILGNEQHWLPYSVGCLWAYAQQFQEITHSWNLGDIFFRRDPVDKVCAQLVDPKLCAFSIYIWNSEYCLALAESIKQKWPTCHIVVGGPQVSSSWLRYNFIDSIVLNEGERCFVKILDDINNNKQLETLYKMPRMDDLVHVPSPYSTGVFDNLVKNNPEIFWSATLESNRGCPYSCTFCDWGGLIASKIKKFSLERVRDDLDWIATHRVKTIFISDSNFGIYKDRDLAIAKMVRNCADRSDSDLEYISVTYAKNSTEHVFEIAKTFGPKHKGITFSVQSMNPKTLETIKRKNMDVNNIRQLLELSKKYNVHHYTELILGLPEETMESWKDGICEILELGQHHRIEIMPNNVLENTEMHRDQIDRYNIKLINAQDFLSCSSKDRSDIQENFPTVCSTNTMTTENIIESWMYSWMVIHFHITGYSQLVAKYCRYILNVSYREFYDNLFKLLFDHKSVIGQESRTIRQLITNFYATGQTGRSDINVGDIQFHSAEHFYQNIEHVITISLETAGRFGSIDPGVLEIQKRYLTNSVWTCPITVQSKINIDHWQSELCNYYITDPNIDRPLDQSFHFTLQRRNKKLYNTITKL
;
A
#
# COMPACT_ATOMS: atom_id res chain seq x y z
N MET A 1 -41.36 -21.52 8.63
CA MET A 1 -40.36 -21.51 9.73
C MET A 1 -39.79 -20.11 9.84
N LEU A 2 -39.45 -19.66 11.04
CA LEU A 2 -38.73 -18.38 11.19
C LEU A 2 -37.33 -18.54 10.55
N GLN A 3 -36.92 -17.55 9.76
CA GLN A 3 -35.59 -17.54 9.17
C GLN A 3 -34.51 -17.42 10.26
N LYS A 4 -33.38 -18.09 10.06
CA LYS A 4 -32.21 -18.01 10.91
C LYS A 4 -31.40 -16.77 10.54
N ASN A 5 -30.87 -16.04 11.52
CA ASN A 5 -30.05 -14.86 11.24
C ASN A 5 -28.56 -15.24 11.07
N VAL A 6 -27.98 -14.74 10.00
CA VAL A 6 -26.53 -14.76 9.74
C VAL A 6 -25.99 -13.34 9.72
N TYR A 7 -24.83 -13.13 10.33
CA TYR A 7 -24.12 -11.86 10.36
C TYR A 7 -22.72 -12.01 9.76
N LEU A 8 -22.30 -11.03 9.00
CA LEU A 8 -21.02 -11.03 8.27
C LEU A 8 -20.12 -9.91 8.79
N PHE A 9 -18.84 -10.22 8.99
CA PHE A 9 -17.89 -9.31 9.59
C PHE A 9 -16.64 -9.21 8.74
N GLN A 10 -16.34 -7.99 8.28
CA GLN A 10 -15.05 -7.60 7.66
C GLN A 10 -14.70 -6.20 8.13
N PRO A 11 -14.46 -6.00 9.43
CA PRO A 11 -14.16 -4.68 9.96
C PRO A 11 -12.81 -4.16 9.45
N GLN A 12 -12.76 -2.84 9.24
CA GLN A 12 -11.59 -2.14 8.70
C GLN A 12 -11.43 -0.79 9.38
N TYR A 13 -10.23 -0.23 9.31
CA TYR A 13 -9.98 1.14 9.72
C TYR A 13 -10.68 2.13 8.78
N ALA A 14 -11.14 3.24 9.35
CA ALA A 14 -11.63 4.36 8.57
C ALA A 14 -10.45 5.15 8.00
N ASN A 15 -10.55 5.53 6.74
CA ASN A 15 -9.68 6.55 6.16
C ASN A 15 -10.39 7.90 6.20
N PHE A 16 -9.65 8.98 6.45
CA PHE A 16 -10.19 10.33 6.40
C PHE A 16 -9.55 11.10 5.24
N ILE A 17 -10.32 11.29 4.17
CA ILE A 17 -9.86 12.03 3.00
C ILE A 17 -10.60 13.37 2.97
N LEU A 18 -9.85 14.48 3.04
CA LEU A 18 -10.40 15.84 3.05
C LEU A 18 -11.48 16.07 4.14
N GLY A 19 -11.31 15.42 5.31
CA GLY A 19 -12.23 15.53 6.43
C GLY A 19 -13.47 14.64 6.36
N ASN A 20 -13.62 13.84 5.31
CA ASN A 20 -14.71 12.87 5.17
C ASN A 20 -14.26 11.46 5.55
N GLU A 21 -15.12 10.76 6.27
CA GLU A 21 -14.92 9.34 6.59
C GLU A 21 -15.10 8.50 5.33
N GLN A 22 -14.11 7.63 5.05
CA GLN A 22 -14.11 6.72 3.92
C GLN A 22 -13.84 5.30 4.39
N HIS A 23 -14.66 4.35 3.95
CA HIS A 23 -14.49 2.92 4.24
C HIS A 23 -14.45 2.09 2.95
N TRP A 24 -13.76 0.97 3.03
CA TRP A 24 -13.85 -0.07 2.01
C TRP A 24 -15.16 -0.83 2.15
N LEU A 25 -15.82 -1.07 1.03
CA LEU A 25 -16.93 -2.02 1.00
C LEU A 25 -16.41 -3.42 1.41
N PRO A 26 -17.11 -4.14 2.27
CA PRO A 26 -16.67 -5.45 2.80
C PRO A 26 -16.82 -6.56 1.75
N TYR A 27 -16.00 -6.46 0.70
CA TYR A 27 -16.10 -7.21 -0.55
C TYR A 27 -16.06 -8.72 -0.35
N SER A 28 -15.12 -9.23 0.49
CA SER A 28 -14.95 -10.68 0.67
C SER A 28 -16.20 -11.33 1.26
N VAL A 29 -16.74 -10.75 2.33
CA VAL A 29 -17.98 -11.30 2.93
C VAL A 29 -19.21 -11.02 2.06
N GLY A 30 -19.19 -9.92 1.29
CA GLY A 30 -20.22 -9.66 0.28
C GLY A 30 -20.30 -10.76 -0.77
N CYS A 31 -19.15 -11.26 -1.25
CA CYS A 31 -19.07 -12.39 -2.19
C CYS A 31 -19.68 -13.67 -1.60
N LEU A 32 -19.51 -13.93 -0.29
CA LEU A 32 -20.11 -15.10 0.37
C LEU A 32 -21.64 -15.08 0.26
N TRP A 33 -22.25 -13.93 0.61
CA TRP A 33 -23.70 -13.82 0.56
C TRP A 33 -24.23 -13.74 -0.87
N ALA A 34 -23.56 -13.01 -1.77
CA ALA A 34 -23.92 -12.99 -3.19
C ALA A 34 -23.96 -14.39 -3.80
N TYR A 35 -22.98 -15.23 -3.45
CA TYR A 35 -22.97 -16.64 -3.89
C TYR A 35 -24.09 -17.46 -3.25
N ALA A 36 -24.35 -17.28 -1.96
CA ALA A 36 -25.40 -17.99 -1.22
C ALA A 36 -26.81 -17.67 -1.74
N GLN A 37 -27.05 -16.44 -2.22
CA GLN A 37 -28.33 -16.01 -2.79
C GLN A 37 -28.78 -16.81 -4.03
N GLN A 38 -27.88 -17.52 -4.69
CA GLN A 38 -28.24 -18.37 -5.83
C GLN A 38 -29.02 -19.63 -5.42
N PHE A 39 -29.04 -19.98 -4.14
CA PHE A 39 -29.66 -21.19 -3.61
C PHE A 39 -30.96 -20.84 -2.89
N GLN A 40 -32.11 -21.24 -3.46
CA GLN A 40 -33.43 -20.91 -2.91
C GLN A 40 -33.62 -21.45 -1.49
N GLU A 41 -33.12 -22.66 -1.20
CA GLU A 41 -33.18 -23.27 0.13
C GLU A 41 -32.45 -22.45 1.18
N ILE A 42 -31.39 -21.74 0.78
CA ILE A 42 -30.64 -20.83 1.68
C ILE A 42 -31.47 -19.55 1.90
N THR A 43 -31.91 -18.89 0.83
CA THR A 43 -32.67 -17.63 0.95
C THR A 43 -34.00 -17.75 1.63
N HIS A 44 -34.63 -18.94 1.57
CA HIS A 44 -35.86 -19.23 2.35
C HIS A 44 -35.59 -19.46 3.84
N SER A 45 -34.42 -20.00 4.20
CA SER A 45 -34.10 -20.44 5.56
C SER A 45 -33.29 -19.42 6.35
N TRP A 46 -32.58 -18.53 5.67
CA TRP A 46 -31.66 -17.59 6.25
C TRP A 46 -32.00 -16.15 5.91
N ASN A 47 -31.79 -15.28 6.89
CA ASN A 47 -31.88 -13.84 6.74
C ASN A 47 -30.47 -13.25 6.98
N LEU A 48 -29.96 -12.46 6.04
CA LEU A 48 -28.79 -11.62 6.28
C LEU A 48 -29.20 -10.49 7.22
N GLY A 49 -28.68 -10.51 8.44
CA GLY A 49 -28.92 -9.44 9.40
C GLY A 49 -28.20 -8.16 8.96
N ASP A 50 -26.92 -8.07 9.29
CA ASP A 50 -26.08 -6.93 8.92
C ASP A 50 -24.69 -7.39 8.46
N ILE A 51 -24.00 -6.49 7.74
CA ILE A 51 -22.59 -6.62 7.39
C ILE A 51 -21.83 -5.57 8.19
N PHE A 52 -20.98 -6.02 9.12
CA PHE A 52 -20.19 -5.16 9.98
C PHE A 52 -18.83 -4.87 9.34
N PHE A 53 -18.57 -3.61 9.03
CA PHE A 53 -17.39 -3.13 8.32
C PHE A 53 -16.56 -2.15 9.12
N ARG A 54 -17.11 -1.62 10.23
CA ARG A 54 -16.43 -0.69 11.15
C ARG A 54 -15.86 -1.44 12.33
N ARG A 55 -14.83 -0.85 12.93
CA ARG A 55 -14.25 -1.26 14.21
C ARG A 55 -14.93 -0.48 15.35
N ASP A 56 -16.23 -0.64 15.49
CA ASP A 56 -16.98 -0.06 16.60
C ASP A 56 -16.69 -0.82 17.91
N PRO A 57 -16.92 -0.21 19.11
CA PRO A 57 -16.79 -0.92 20.38
C PRO A 57 -17.55 -2.25 20.38
N VAL A 58 -16.90 -3.32 20.85
CA VAL A 58 -17.40 -4.70 20.78
C VAL A 58 -18.80 -4.86 21.41
N ASP A 59 -19.03 -4.22 22.55
CA ASP A 59 -20.31 -4.21 23.24
C ASP A 59 -21.45 -3.59 22.39
N LYS A 60 -21.14 -2.51 21.66
CA LYS A 60 -22.08 -1.86 20.73
C LYS A 60 -22.41 -2.74 19.54
N VAL A 61 -21.44 -3.44 18.99
CA VAL A 61 -21.68 -4.40 17.90
C VAL A 61 -22.53 -5.56 18.41
N CYS A 62 -22.18 -6.14 19.57
CA CYS A 62 -22.96 -7.21 20.19
C CYS A 62 -24.40 -6.78 20.54
N ALA A 63 -24.65 -5.51 20.83
CA ALA A 63 -26.00 -5.01 21.10
C ALA A 63 -26.92 -4.98 19.87
N GLN A 64 -26.35 -4.93 18.66
CA GLN A 64 -27.09 -4.90 17.40
C GLN A 64 -27.50 -6.30 16.90
N LEU A 65 -26.90 -7.36 17.43
CA LEU A 65 -27.19 -8.73 17.01
C LEU A 65 -28.48 -9.23 17.64
N VAL A 66 -29.35 -9.84 16.83
CA VAL A 66 -30.61 -10.43 17.26
C VAL A 66 -30.63 -11.92 16.91
N ASP A 67 -30.66 -12.78 17.91
CA ASP A 67 -30.65 -14.24 17.79
C ASP A 67 -29.74 -14.78 16.68
N PRO A 68 -28.41 -14.48 16.72
CA PRO A 68 -27.49 -14.93 15.70
C PRO A 68 -27.35 -16.46 15.73
N LYS A 69 -27.54 -17.08 14.57
CA LYS A 69 -27.29 -18.53 14.40
C LYS A 69 -25.93 -18.81 13.80
N LEU A 70 -25.43 -17.88 12.98
CA LEU A 70 -24.10 -17.92 12.36
C LEU A 70 -23.50 -16.52 12.33
N CYS A 71 -22.25 -16.41 12.75
CA CYS A 71 -21.41 -15.24 12.58
C CYS A 71 -20.16 -15.62 11.78
N ALA A 72 -19.99 -15.02 10.60
CA ALA A 72 -18.88 -15.32 9.68
C ALA A 72 -17.93 -14.13 9.56
N PHE A 73 -16.64 -14.38 9.78
CA PHE A 73 -15.60 -13.36 9.82
C PHE A 73 -14.59 -13.54 8.68
N SER A 74 -14.27 -12.46 7.99
CA SER A 74 -13.15 -12.40 7.04
C SER A 74 -11.95 -11.73 7.71
N ILE A 75 -10.93 -12.54 7.98
CA ILE A 75 -9.77 -12.17 8.79
C ILE A 75 -8.59 -11.78 7.91
N TYR A 76 -8.09 -10.58 8.17
CA TYR A 76 -6.87 -10.01 7.62
C TYR A 76 -5.93 -9.60 8.76
N ILE A 77 -4.68 -9.33 8.44
CA ILE A 77 -3.70 -8.89 9.45
C ILE A 77 -4.14 -7.60 10.19
N TRP A 78 -4.92 -6.74 9.54
CA TRP A 78 -5.39 -5.46 10.11
C TRP A 78 -6.71 -5.52 10.90
N ASN A 79 -7.29 -6.71 11.08
CA ASN A 79 -8.51 -6.88 11.87
C ASN A 79 -8.53 -8.16 12.73
N SER A 80 -7.42 -8.84 12.87
CA SER A 80 -7.31 -10.13 13.54
C SER A 80 -7.69 -10.05 15.02
N GLU A 81 -7.07 -9.13 15.76
CA GLU A 81 -7.28 -8.98 17.21
C GLU A 81 -8.70 -8.48 17.50
N TYR A 82 -9.18 -7.53 16.71
CA TYR A 82 -10.55 -7.04 16.83
C TYR A 82 -11.59 -8.14 16.56
N CYS A 83 -11.41 -8.92 15.51
CA CYS A 83 -12.31 -10.02 15.19
C CYS A 83 -12.28 -11.13 16.24
N LEU A 84 -11.12 -11.44 16.83
CA LEU A 84 -11.01 -12.39 17.94
C LEU A 84 -11.81 -11.92 19.16
N ALA A 85 -11.63 -10.69 19.60
CA ALA A 85 -12.35 -10.13 20.73
C ALA A 85 -13.87 -10.10 20.50
N LEU A 86 -14.28 -9.74 19.28
CA LEU A 86 -15.69 -9.72 18.90
C LEU A 86 -16.29 -11.13 18.85
N ALA A 87 -15.59 -12.10 18.25
CA ALA A 87 -16.03 -13.49 18.18
C ALA A 87 -16.17 -14.12 19.57
N GLU A 88 -15.22 -13.87 20.47
CA GLU A 88 -15.29 -14.32 21.86
C GLU A 88 -16.50 -13.73 22.59
N SER A 89 -16.72 -12.42 22.48
CA SER A 89 -17.86 -11.74 23.10
C SER A 89 -19.22 -12.24 22.57
N ILE A 90 -19.30 -12.50 21.27
CA ILE A 90 -20.50 -13.09 20.66
C ILE A 90 -20.72 -14.50 21.20
N LYS A 91 -19.69 -15.33 21.27
CA LYS A 91 -19.82 -16.71 21.78
C LYS A 91 -20.21 -16.75 23.27
N GLN A 92 -19.72 -15.83 24.08
CA GLN A 92 -20.13 -15.69 25.48
C GLN A 92 -21.61 -15.31 25.62
N LYS A 93 -22.10 -14.38 24.80
CA LYS A 93 -23.50 -13.94 24.84
C LYS A 93 -24.48 -14.91 24.20
N TRP A 94 -24.05 -15.60 23.13
CA TRP A 94 -24.84 -16.59 22.39
C TRP A 94 -24.05 -17.90 22.22
N PRO A 95 -24.01 -18.78 23.23
CA PRO A 95 -23.21 -20.00 23.21
C PRO A 95 -23.56 -20.95 22.04
N THR A 96 -24.79 -20.90 21.55
CA THR A 96 -25.27 -21.73 20.43
C THR A 96 -25.01 -21.10 19.05
N CYS A 97 -24.57 -19.85 18.99
CA CYS A 97 -24.16 -19.22 17.74
C CYS A 97 -22.93 -19.92 17.18
N HIS A 98 -22.97 -20.31 15.91
CA HIS A 98 -21.81 -20.88 15.22
C HIS A 98 -20.87 -19.76 14.76
N ILE A 99 -19.62 -19.81 15.20
CA ILE A 99 -18.58 -18.85 14.81
C ILE A 99 -17.71 -19.49 13.76
N VAL A 100 -17.69 -18.91 12.57
CA VAL A 100 -16.82 -19.34 11.46
C VAL A 100 -15.87 -18.22 11.06
N VAL A 101 -14.59 -18.56 10.88
CA VAL A 101 -13.57 -17.61 10.43
C VAL A 101 -12.91 -18.10 9.13
N GLY A 102 -12.62 -17.18 8.25
CA GLY A 102 -11.90 -17.43 7.00
C GLY A 102 -11.09 -16.18 6.61
N GLY A 103 -10.39 -16.25 5.49
CA GLY A 103 -9.58 -15.13 5.00
C GLY A 103 -8.08 -15.39 5.08
N PRO A 104 -7.25 -14.45 4.56
CA PRO A 104 -5.82 -14.66 4.36
C PRO A 104 -5.03 -14.94 5.64
N GLN A 105 -5.50 -14.43 6.79
CA GLN A 105 -4.81 -14.60 8.07
C GLN A 105 -5.21 -15.88 8.82
N VAL A 106 -6.16 -16.67 8.29
CA VAL A 106 -6.65 -17.87 8.97
C VAL A 106 -5.87 -19.10 8.55
N SER A 107 -5.33 -19.83 9.52
CA SER A 107 -4.71 -21.14 9.37
C SER A 107 -5.35 -22.14 10.33
N SER A 108 -4.91 -23.42 10.29
CA SER A 108 -5.36 -24.42 11.25
C SER A 108 -5.03 -24.07 12.71
N SER A 109 -4.07 -23.18 12.94
CA SER A 109 -3.70 -22.70 14.28
C SER A 109 -4.85 -21.97 14.99
N TRP A 110 -5.81 -21.41 14.25
CA TRP A 110 -6.96 -20.68 14.80
C TRP A 110 -7.94 -21.58 15.58
N LEU A 111 -7.93 -22.87 15.37
CA LEU A 111 -8.71 -23.84 16.16
C LEU A 111 -8.25 -23.95 17.63
N ARG A 112 -7.16 -23.30 18.02
CA ARG A 112 -6.76 -23.14 19.43
C ARG A 112 -7.74 -22.27 20.25
N TYR A 113 -8.50 -21.41 19.59
CA TYR A 113 -9.48 -20.57 20.24
C TYR A 113 -10.81 -21.32 20.40
N ASN A 114 -11.18 -21.64 21.64
CA ASN A 114 -12.35 -22.47 21.96
C ASN A 114 -13.70 -21.85 21.60
N PHE A 115 -13.73 -20.56 21.28
CA PHE A 115 -14.90 -19.84 20.82
C PHE A 115 -15.06 -19.83 19.29
N ILE A 116 -14.12 -20.38 18.54
CA ILE A 116 -14.20 -20.57 17.09
C ILE A 116 -14.62 -22.00 16.81
N ASP A 117 -15.77 -22.18 16.15
CA ASP A 117 -16.33 -23.49 15.86
C ASP A 117 -15.79 -24.09 14.56
N SER A 118 -15.57 -23.25 13.55
CA SER A 118 -15.09 -23.70 12.23
C SER A 118 -14.16 -22.67 11.60
N ILE A 119 -13.20 -23.19 10.83
CA ILE A 119 -12.34 -22.39 9.96
C ILE A 119 -12.59 -22.74 8.49
N VAL A 120 -12.46 -21.75 7.62
CA VAL A 120 -12.54 -21.91 6.16
C VAL A 120 -11.19 -21.55 5.55
N LEU A 121 -10.61 -22.48 4.80
CA LEU A 121 -9.37 -22.27 4.07
C LEU A 121 -9.60 -22.16 2.57
N ASN A 122 -8.88 -21.29 1.91
CA ASN A 122 -9.00 -20.93 0.48
C ASN A 122 -10.27 -20.12 0.16
N GLU A 123 -10.87 -20.35 -1.03
CA GLU A 123 -12.09 -19.67 -1.48
C GLU A 123 -13.28 -20.03 -0.57
N GLY A 124 -13.96 -19.01 -0.05
CA GLY A 124 -14.98 -19.17 1.00
C GLY A 124 -16.39 -19.45 0.51
N GLU A 125 -16.76 -19.07 -0.71
CA GLU A 125 -18.15 -19.01 -1.17
C GLU A 125 -18.87 -20.37 -1.08
N ARG A 126 -18.25 -21.43 -1.61
CA ARG A 126 -18.81 -22.80 -1.57
C ARG A 126 -18.81 -23.39 -0.17
N CYS A 127 -17.77 -23.10 0.62
CA CYS A 127 -17.70 -23.55 2.01
C CYS A 127 -18.80 -22.87 2.84
N PHE A 128 -19.06 -21.59 2.62
CA PHE A 128 -20.10 -20.84 3.31
C PHE A 128 -21.49 -21.42 3.04
N VAL A 129 -21.84 -21.70 1.77
CA VAL A 129 -23.11 -22.35 1.40
C VAL A 129 -23.24 -23.72 2.07
N LYS A 130 -22.15 -24.53 2.08
CA LYS A 130 -22.16 -25.83 2.75
C LYS A 130 -22.43 -25.69 4.25
N ILE A 131 -21.84 -24.73 4.95
CA ILE A 131 -22.07 -24.48 6.37
C ILE A 131 -23.54 -24.14 6.62
N LEU A 132 -24.12 -23.23 5.81
CA LEU A 132 -25.53 -22.86 5.90
C LEU A 132 -26.47 -24.07 5.69
N ASP A 133 -26.16 -24.92 4.70
CA ASP A 133 -26.93 -26.14 4.42
C ASP A 133 -26.78 -27.19 5.55
N ASP A 134 -25.57 -27.39 6.06
CA ASP A 134 -25.32 -28.32 7.15
C ASP A 134 -26.09 -27.91 8.42
N ILE A 135 -26.15 -26.60 8.75
CA ILE A 135 -27.00 -26.09 9.85
C ILE A 135 -28.47 -26.28 9.56
N ASN A 136 -28.93 -26.06 8.32
CA ASN A 136 -30.34 -26.26 7.95
C ASN A 136 -30.81 -27.71 8.16
N ASN A 137 -29.92 -28.65 7.83
CA ASN A 137 -30.20 -30.08 7.90
C ASN A 137 -29.79 -30.72 9.24
N ASN A 138 -29.44 -29.91 10.25
CA ASN A 138 -28.98 -30.38 11.57
C ASN A 138 -27.83 -31.42 11.46
N LYS A 139 -26.96 -31.27 10.45
CA LYS A 139 -25.78 -32.11 10.30
C LYS A 139 -24.70 -31.70 11.30
N GLN A 140 -23.84 -32.63 11.66
CA GLN A 140 -22.63 -32.30 12.42
C GLN A 140 -21.75 -31.39 11.58
N LEU A 141 -21.35 -30.24 12.14
CA LEU A 141 -20.50 -29.27 11.47
C LEU A 141 -19.03 -29.70 11.54
N GLU A 142 -18.32 -29.43 10.49
CA GLU A 142 -16.88 -29.67 10.43
C GLU A 142 -16.11 -28.53 11.11
N THR A 143 -15.01 -28.82 11.77
CA THR A 143 -14.12 -27.80 12.33
C THR A 143 -13.25 -27.12 11.26
N LEU A 144 -13.02 -27.81 10.12
CA LEU A 144 -12.27 -27.30 9.00
C LEU A 144 -13.02 -27.55 7.68
N TYR A 145 -13.35 -26.45 7.00
CA TYR A 145 -13.91 -26.47 5.66
C TYR A 145 -12.85 -26.06 4.64
N LYS A 146 -12.62 -26.91 3.66
CA LYS A 146 -11.70 -26.64 2.55
C LYS A 146 -12.25 -27.29 1.29
N MET A 147 -12.53 -26.50 0.28
CA MET A 147 -12.98 -26.99 -1.01
C MET A 147 -11.94 -26.71 -2.11
N PRO A 148 -11.90 -27.50 -3.18
CA PRO A 148 -11.12 -27.16 -4.36
C PRO A 148 -11.51 -25.76 -4.88
N ARG A 149 -10.55 -25.06 -5.50
CA ARG A 149 -10.84 -23.80 -6.17
C ARG A 149 -11.92 -23.98 -7.24
N MET A 150 -12.75 -22.97 -7.42
CA MET A 150 -13.75 -22.97 -8.50
C MET A 150 -13.06 -23.19 -9.85
N ASP A 151 -13.64 -24.03 -10.69
CA ASP A 151 -13.04 -24.35 -12.00
C ASP A 151 -13.05 -23.16 -12.95
N ASP A 152 -14.12 -22.37 -12.90
CA ASP A 152 -14.25 -21.08 -13.57
C ASP A 152 -14.96 -20.07 -12.66
N LEU A 153 -14.99 -18.81 -13.07
CA LEU A 153 -15.61 -17.70 -12.34
C LEU A 153 -16.81 -17.10 -13.07
N VAL A 154 -17.25 -17.70 -14.18
CA VAL A 154 -18.32 -17.15 -15.03
C VAL A 154 -19.63 -17.02 -14.28
N HIS A 155 -19.94 -18.00 -13.44
CA HIS A 155 -21.20 -18.08 -12.67
C HIS A 155 -21.06 -17.58 -11.22
N VAL A 156 -19.93 -16.99 -10.85
CA VAL A 156 -19.77 -16.39 -9.52
C VAL A 156 -20.39 -15.00 -9.53
N PRO A 157 -21.45 -14.76 -8.77
CA PRO A 157 -22.16 -13.49 -8.77
C PRO A 157 -21.32 -12.39 -8.11
N SER A 158 -21.65 -11.14 -8.43
CA SER A 158 -21.02 -9.98 -7.81
C SER A 158 -21.84 -9.49 -6.62
N PRO A 159 -21.21 -9.09 -5.51
CA PRO A 159 -21.92 -8.46 -4.39
C PRO A 159 -22.49 -7.07 -4.75
N TYR A 160 -21.99 -6.44 -5.82
CA TYR A 160 -22.52 -5.18 -6.31
C TYR A 160 -23.85 -5.40 -7.05
N SER A 161 -23.84 -6.15 -8.13
CA SER A 161 -25.01 -6.35 -8.99
C SER A 161 -26.12 -7.19 -8.37
N THR A 162 -25.84 -7.93 -7.29
CA THR A 162 -26.84 -8.70 -6.54
C THR A 162 -27.50 -7.93 -5.41
N GLY A 163 -27.18 -6.64 -5.23
CA GLY A 163 -27.78 -5.76 -4.24
C GLY A 163 -27.33 -6.00 -2.79
N VAL A 164 -26.27 -6.78 -2.57
CA VAL A 164 -25.78 -7.09 -1.20
C VAL A 164 -25.38 -5.82 -0.46
N PHE A 165 -24.84 -4.83 -1.15
CA PHE A 165 -24.39 -3.58 -0.55
C PHE A 165 -25.39 -2.42 -0.60
N ASP A 166 -26.55 -2.59 -1.24
CA ASP A 166 -27.50 -1.49 -1.43
C ASP A 166 -28.00 -0.91 -0.10
N ASN A 167 -28.41 -1.79 0.82
CA ASN A 167 -28.84 -1.37 2.16
C ASN A 167 -27.68 -0.80 2.98
N LEU A 168 -26.49 -1.38 2.86
CA LEU A 168 -25.29 -0.90 3.55
C LEU A 168 -24.98 0.57 3.16
N VAL A 169 -24.97 0.86 1.87
CA VAL A 169 -24.69 2.21 1.35
C VAL A 169 -25.85 3.16 1.70
N LYS A 170 -27.08 2.73 1.52
CA LYS A 170 -28.27 3.54 1.82
C LYS A 170 -28.35 3.94 3.31
N ASN A 171 -27.99 3.04 4.22
CA ASN A 171 -28.04 3.27 5.66
C ASN A 171 -26.85 4.09 6.19
N ASN A 172 -25.83 4.35 5.37
CA ASN A 172 -24.64 5.12 5.73
C ASN A 172 -24.39 6.24 4.71
N PRO A 173 -25.32 7.22 4.56
CA PRO A 173 -25.25 8.23 3.52
C PRO A 173 -24.11 9.25 3.72
N GLU A 174 -23.53 9.31 4.93
CA GLU A 174 -22.41 10.18 5.26
C GLU A 174 -21.06 9.63 4.78
N ILE A 175 -20.97 8.32 4.50
CA ILE A 175 -19.73 7.64 4.15
C ILE A 175 -19.46 7.79 2.66
N PHE A 176 -18.19 8.01 2.33
CA PHE A 176 -17.65 7.73 1.02
C PHE A 176 -17.03 6.34 0.96
N TRP A 177 -17.28 5.62 -0.11
CA TRP A 177 -16.87 4.23 -0.23
C TRP A 177 -15.62 4.07 -1.11
N SER A 178 -14.83 3.07 -0.73
CA SER A 178 -13.80 2.48 -1.58
C SER A 178 -14.28 1.10 -2.04
N ALA A 179 -14.18 0.82 -3.33
CA ALA A 179 -14.61 -0.44 -3.92
C ALA A 179 -13.41 -1.28 -4.37
N THR A 180 -13.49 -2.58 -4.15
CA THR A 180 -12.59 -3.57 -4.72
C THR A 180 -13.17 -4.07 -6.04
N LEU A 181 -12.48 -3.86 -7.15
CA LEU A 181 -12.83 -4.43 -8.45
C LEU A 181 -11.96 -5.65 -8.70
N GLU A 182 -12.56 -6.82 -8.73
CA GLU A 182 -11.88 -8.09 -9.01
C GLU A 182 -12.22 -8.56 -10.42
N SER A 183 -11.27 -8.53 -11.35
CA SER A 183 -11.49 -9.00 -12.71
C SER A 183 -10.97 -10.41 -12.94
N ASN A 184 -10.06 -10.89 -12.09
CA ASN A 184 -9.53 -12.25 -12.12
C ASN A 184 -9.04 -12.70 -10.74
N ARG A 185 -8.90 -14.01 -10.55
CA ARG A 185 -8.31 -14.67 -9.37
C ARG A 185 -7.15 -15.54 -9.75
N GLY A 186 -6.06 -15.45 -9.02
CA GLY A 186 -4.86 -16.28 -9.18
C GLY A 186 -3.61 -15.46 -9.38
N CYS A 187 -2.46 -16.07 -9.04
CA CYS A 187 -1.15 -15.49 -9.25
C CYS A 187 -0.18 -16.56 -9.72
N PRO A 188 0.47 -16.41 -10.89
CA PRO A 188 1.37 -17.43 -11.43
C PRO A 188 2.74 -17.45 -10.73
N TYR A 189 3.01 -16.50 -9.84
CA TYR A 189 4.27 -16.38 -9.12
C TYR A 189 4.22 -17.04 -7.75
N SER A 190 5.40 -17.37 -7.19
CA SER A 190 5.57 -18.10 -5.94
C SER A 190 6.40 -17.34 -4.91
N CYS A 191 6.26 -16.01 -4.84
CA CYS A 191 7.01 -15.20 -3.89
C CYS A 191 6.74 -15.64 -2.45
N THR A 192 7.80 -15.94 -1.68
CA THR A 192 7.68 -16.58 -0.37
C THR A 192 7.04 -15.72 0.72
N PHE A 193 7.09 -14.39 0.57
CA PHE A 193 6.54 -13.41 1.51
C PHE A 193 5.07 -13.07 1.27
N CYS A 194 4.49 -13.52 0.16
CA CYS A 194 3.17 -13.09 -0.31
C CYS A 194 2.14 -14.20 -0.16
N ASP A 195 0.95 -13.89 0.31
CA ASP A 195 -0.16 -14.84 0.38
C ASP A 195 -1.21 -14.61 -0.71
N TRP A 196 -1.59 -13.40 -0.97
CA TRP A 196 -2.68 -13.04 -1.90
C TRP A 196 -3.93 -13.93 -1.77
N GLY A 197 -4.36 -14.17 -0.51
CA GLY A 197 -5.51 -15.00 -0.21
C GLY A 197 -5.35 -16.48 -0.56
N GLY A 198 -4.14 -17.04 -0.48
CA GLY A 198 -3.84 -18.44 -0.79
C GLY A 198 -3.85 -18.76 -2.29
N LEU A 199 -3.81 -17.74 -3.16
CA LEU A 199 -3.85 -17.90 -4.62
C LEU A 199 -2.46 -17.88 -5.28
N ILE A 200 -1.40 -17.87 -4.48
CA ILE A 200 -0.01 -17.87 -4.96
C ILE A 200 0.29 -19.18 -5.72
N ALA A 201 1.11 -19.07 -6.77
CA ALA A 201 1.46 -20.16 -7.69
C ALA A 201 0.24 -20.87 -8.32
N SER A 202 -0.87 -20.12 -8.52
CA SER A 202 -2.10 -20.67 -9.06
C SER A 202 -2.43 -20.12 -10.44
N LYS A 203 -3.13 -20.95 -11.24
CA LYS A 203 -3.63 -20.52 -12.56
C LYS A 203 -4.61 -19.36 -12.41
N ILE A 204 -4.44 -18.31 -13.21
CA ILE A 204 -5.37 -17.18 -13.25
C ILE A 204 -6.69 -17.61 -13.90
N LYS A 205 -7.80 -17.36 -13.21
CA LYS A 205 -9.18 -17.53 -13.68
C LYS A 205 -9.84 -16.16 -13.79
N LYS A 206 -10.66 -15.95 -14.83
CA LYS A 206 -11.20 -14.64 -15.18
C LYS A 206 -12.70 -14.60 -14.96
N PHE A 207 -13.19 -13.46 -14.47
CA PHE A 207 -14.62 -13.13 -14.53
C PHE A 207 -15.00 -12.69 -15.96
N SER A 208 -16.27 -12.67 -16.28
CA SER A 208 -16.75 -12.13 -17.55
C SER A 208 -16.58 -10.60 -17.62
N LEU A 209 -16.45 -10.04 -18.82
CA LEU A 209 -16.40 -8.58 -18.98
C LEU A 209 -17.76 -7.93 -18.70
N GLU A 210 -18.83 -8.66 -18.88
CA GLU A 210 -20.20 -8.24 -18.52
C GLU A 210 -20.28 -7.98 -17.03
N ARG A 211 -19.82 -8.92 -16.19
CA ARG A 211 -19.79 -8.75 -14.74
C ARG A 211 -18.96 -7.52 -14.34
N VAL A 212 -17.78 -7.34 -14.93
CA VAL A 212 -16.93 -6.17 -14.66
C VAL A 212 -17.66 -4.86 -15.02
N ARG A 213 -18.43 -4.86 -16.10
CA ARG A 213 -19.24 -3.70 -16.50
C ARG A 213 -20.36 -3.43 -15.49
N ASP A 214 -21.11 -4.45 -15.10
CA ASP A 214 -22.21 -4.34 -14.13
C ASP A 214 -21.70 -3.83 -12.77
N ASP A 215 -20.53 -4.30 -12.33
CA ASP A 215 -19.86 -3.82 -11.11
C ASP A 215 -19.53 -2.31 -11.22
N LEU A 216 -19.01 -1.87 -12.36
CA LEU A 216 -18.67 -0.47 -12.59
C LEU A 216 -19.91 0.42 -12.72
N ASP A 217 -21.01 -0.08 -13.27
CA ASP A 217 -22.28 0.64 -13.34
C ASP A 217 -22.86 0.86 -11.94
N TRP A 218 -22.78 -0.14 -11.07
CA TRP A 218 -23.16 0.01 -9.67
C TRP A 218 -22.25 1.01 -8.93
N ILE A 219 -20.93 0.87 -9.08
CA ILE A 219 -19.91 1.73 -8.47
C ILE A 219 -20.13 3.21 -8.85
N ALA A 220 -20.48 3.49 -10.11
CA ALA A 220 -20.70 4.85 -10.58
C ALA A 220 -21.83 5.57 -9.83
N THR A 221 -22.87 4.84 -9.39
CA THR A 221 -24.08 5.41 -8.82
C THR A 221 -24.17 5.34 -7.29
N HIS A 222 -23.14 4.80 -6.59
CA HIS A 222 -23.22 4.50 -5.15
C HIS A 222 -22.14 5.19 -4.29
N ARG A 223 -21.79 6.45 -4.59
CA ARG A 223 -20.86 7.27 -3.79
C ARG A 223 -19.47 6.66 -3.59
N VAL A 224 -19.00 5.87 -4.55
CA VAL A 224 -17.67 5.30 -4.51
C VAL A 224 -16.65 6.31 -5.03
N LYS A 225 -15.70 6.67 -4.18
CA LYS A 225 -14.61 7.61 -4.54
C LYS A 225 -13.34 6.93 -5.00
N THR A 226 -13.12 5.70 -4.58
CA THR A 226 -11.88 4.96 -4.87
C THR A 226 -12.20 3.59 -5.43
N ILE A 227 -11.52 3.21 -6.51
CA ILE A 227 -11.45 1.82 -6.98
C ILE A 227 -10.04 1.29 -6.77
N PHE A 228 -9.95 0.11 -6.19
CA PHE A 228 -8.74 -0.72 -6.21
C PHE A 228 -8.99 -1.95 -7.08
N ILE A 229 -8.26 -2.07 -8.19
CA ILE A 229 -8.27 -3.29 -8.99
C ILE A 229 -7.37 -4.30 -8.30
N SER A 230 -8.00 -5.31 -7.67
CA SER A 230 -7.34 -6.27 -6.79
C SER A 230 -6.77 -7.49 -7.52
N ASP A 231 -6.65 -7.42 -8.84
CA ASP A 231 -5.97 -8.44 -9.62
C ASP A 231 -4.49 -8.48 -9.24
N SER A 232 -3.93 -9.67 -8.99
CA SER A 232 -2.54 -9.80 -8.55
C SER A 232 -1.50 -9.33 -9.58
N ASN A 233 -1.88 -9.22 -10.86
CA ASN A 233 -1.00 -8.85 -11.97
C ASN A 233 -1.80 -8.23 -13.13
N PHE A 234 -2.40 -7.07 -12.92
CA PHE A 234 -3.14 -6.37 -13.96
C PHE A 234 -2.21 -5.92 -15.09
N GLY A 235 -2.64 -6.05 -16.33
CA GLY A 235 -1.81 -5.83 -17.52
C GLY A 235 -1.17 -7.10 -18.08
N ILE A 236 -1.36 -8.28 -17.44
CA ILE A 236 -0.87 -9.55 -18.00
C ILE A 236 -1.65 -9.98 -19.24
N TYR A 237 -2.90 -9.54 -19.39
CA TYR A 237 -3.78 -9.83 -20.53
C TYR A 237 -4.05 -8.56 -21.34
N LYS A 238 -3.13 -8.20 -22.23
CA LYS A 238 -3.07 -6.93 -22.93
C LYS A 238 -4.44 -6.37 -23.37
N ASP A 239 -5.16 -7.08 -24.24
CA ASP A 239 -6.40 -6.58 -24.84
C ASP A 239 -7.55 -6.52 -23.84
N ARG A 240 -7.63 -7.53 -22.96
CA ARG A 240 -8.65 -7.59 -21.92
C ARG A 240 -8.47 -6.47 -20.89
N ASP A 241 -7.26 -6.30 -20.39
CA ASP A 241 -6.96 -5.35 -19.32
C ASP A 241 -7.06 -3.90 -19.84
N LEU A 242 -6.73 -3.69 -21.13
CA LEU A 242 -7.00 -2.42 -21.81
C LEU A 242 -8.52 -2.17 -21.96
N ALA A 243 -9.31 -3.19 -22.28
CA ALA A 243 -10.77 -3.06 -22.33
C ALA A 243 -11.36 -2.70 -20.95
N ILE A 244 -10.87 -3.33 -19.88
CA ILE A 244 -11.27 -3.02 -18.49
C ILE A 244 -10.85 -1.58 -18.12
N ALA A 245 -9.63 -1.15 -18.47
CA ALA A 245 -9.19 0.22 -18.23
C ALA A 245 -10.10 1.26 -18.90
N LYS A 246 -10.56 0.98 -20.14
CA LYS A 246 -11.55 1.82 -20.84
C LYS A 246 -12.89 1.85 -20.10
N MET A 247 -13.36 0.71 -19.61
CA MET A 247 -14.61 0.66 -18.81
C MET A 247 -14.50 1.47 -17.53
N VAL A 248 -13.39 1.34 -16.78
CA VAL A 248 -13.12 2.11 -15.55
C VAL A 248 -13.03 3.60 -15.87
N ARG A 249 -12.37 3.97 -16.97
CA ARG A 249 -12.32 5.38 -17.41
C ARG A 249 -13.72 5.92 -17.73
N ASN A 250 -14.53 5.16 -18.46
CA ASN A 250 -15.90 5.55 -18.76
C ASN A 250 -16.74 5.71 -17.47
N CYS A 251 -16.60 4.80 -16.51
CA CYS A 251 -17.21 4.92 -15.19
C CYS A 251 -16.78 6.22 -14.49
N ALA A 252 -15.48 6.54 -14.50
CA ALA A 252 -14.94 7.73 -13.84
C ALA A 252 -15.35 9.05 -14.50
N ASP A 253 -15.69 9.05 -15.78
CA ASP A 253 -16.10 10.22 -16.55
C ASP A 253 -17.61 10.46 -16.55
N ARG A 254 -18.41 9.57 -16.00
CA ARG A 254 -19.86 9.75 -15.88
C ARG A 254 -20.20 10.92 -14.95
N SER A 255 -21.25 11.65 -15.26
CA SER A 255 -21.73 12.79 -14.47
C SER A 255 -22.32 12.40 -13.11
N ASP A 256 -22.75 11.13 -12.97
CA ASP A 256 -23.30 10.56 -11.74
C ASP A 256 -22.25 9.76 -10.94
N SER A 257 -20.96 9.83 -11.31
CA SER A 257 -19.87 9.13 -10.65
C SER A 257 -19.08 10.05 -9.73
N ASP A 258 -18.93 9.62 -8.47
CA ASP A 258 -18.07 10.27 -7.48
C ASP A 258 -16.60 9.80 -7.52
N LEU A 259 -16.25 8.95 -8.48
CA LEU A 259 -14.92 8.33 -8.55
C LEU A 259 -13.81 9.37 -8.75
N GLU A 260 -12.88 9.43 -7.79
CA GLU A 260 -11.75 10.36 -7.77
C GLU A 260 -10.39 9.67 -7.89
N TYR A 261 -10.31 8.38 -7.53
CA TYR A 261 -9.03 7.71 -7.39
C TYR A 261 -9.08 6.25 -7.89
N ILE A 262 -8.08 5.87 -8.69
CA ILE A 262 -7.93 4.51 -9.24
C ILE A 262 -6.55 3.98 -8.84
N SER A 263 -6.52 2.84 -8.16
CA SER A 263 -5.32 2.10 -7.78
C SER A 263 -5.32 0.71 -8.39
N VAL A 264 -4.14 0.24 -8.79
CA VAL A 264 -3.98 -1.02 -9.54
C VAL A 264 -2.68 -1.69 -9.13
N THR A 265 -2.69 -3.01 -8.94
CA THR A 265 -1.47 -3.81 -8.81
C THR A 265 -1.07 -4.34 -10.19
N TYR A 266 -0.02 -3.77 -10.76
CA TYR A 266 0.43 -4.13 -12.11
C TYR A 266 1.25 -5.43 -12.14
N ALA A 267 1.24 -6.05 -13.31
CA ALA A 267 2.07 -7.22 -13.60
C ALA A 267 3.56 -6.91 -13.42
N LYS A 268 4.28 -7.83 -12.78
CA LYS A 268 5.71 -7.66 -12.42
C LYS A 268 6.63 -7.45 -13.62
N ASN A 269 6.30 -8.08 -14.75
CA ASN A 269 7.04 -7.96 -16.01
C ASN A 269 6.33 -6.98 -16.94
N SER A 270 6.14 -5.75 -16.47
CA SER A 270 5.52 -4.68 -17.25
C SER A 270 6.28 -4.41 -18.53
N THR A 271 5.53 -4.13 -19.59
CA THR A 271 6.05 -3.76 -20.90
C THR A 271 5.32 -2.50 -21.39
N GLU A 272 5.66 -2.00 -22.57
CA GLU A 272 5.08 -0.74 -23.09
C GLU A 272 3.53 -0.69 -23.04
N HIS A 273 2.83 -1.82 -23.23
CA HIS A 273 1.36 -1.85 -23.18
C HIS A 273 0.78 -1.50 -21.79
N VAL A 274 1.53 -1.69 -20.70
CA VAL A 274 1.08 -1.28 -19.35
C VAL A 274 0.98 0.24 -19.26
N PHE A 275 1.82 0.98 -19.97
CA PHE A 275 1.72 2.44 -20.05
C PHE A 275 0.51 2.89 -20.86
N GLU A 276 0.14 2.16 -21.92
CA GLU A 276 -1.12 2.39 -22.65
C GLU A 276 -2.33 2.20 -21.73
N ILE A 277 -2.35 1.13 -20.94
CA ILE A 277 -3.38 0.86 -19.92
C ILE A 277 -3.42 1.99 -18.90
N ALA A 278 -2.27 2.35 -18.31
CA ALA A 278 -2.18 3.40 -17.29
C ALA A 278 -2.62 4.77 -17.82
N LYS A 279 -2.23 5.11 -19.05
CA LYS A 279 -2.69 6.34 -19.72
C LYS A 279 -4.20 6.33 -19.95
N THR A 280 -4.79 5.17 -20.23
CA THR A 280 -6.23 5.02 -20.46
C THR A 280 -7.04 5.34 -19.20
N PHE A 281 -6.57 4.98 -18.01
CA PHE A 281 -7.22 5.37 -16.74
C PHE A 281 -7.28 6.90 -16.55
N GLY A 282 -6.33 7.64 -17.12
CA GLY A 282 -6.30 9.11 -17.07
C GLY A 282 -5.80 9.68 -15.74
N PRO A 283 -6.15 10.94 -15.41
CA PRO A 283 -5.54 11.70 -14.31
C PRO A 283 -5.94 11.21 -12.90
N LYS A 284 -6.97 10.38 -12.79
CA LYS A 284 -7.42 9.80 -11.50
C LYS A 284 -6.59 8.58 -11.09
N HIS A 285 -5.70 8.11 -11.96
CA HIS A 285 -4.86 6.95 -11.73
C HIS A 285 -3.66 7.28 -10.84
N LYS A 286 -3.38 6.43 -9.84
CA LYS A 286 -2.26 6.57 -8.88
C LYS A 286 -0.88 6.56 -9.55
N GLY A 287 -0.72 5.82 -10.63
CA GLY A 287 0.53 5.57 -11.31
C GLY A 287 0.90 4.09 -11.36
N ILE A 288 2.00 3.80 -12.06
CA ILE A 288 2.50 2.43 -12.23
C ILE A 288 3.43 2.09 -11.07
N THR A 289 3.21 0.93 -10.46
CA THR A 289 4.10 0.40 -9.43
C THR A 289 5.20 -0.47 -10.05
N PHE A 290 6.45 -0.16 -9.73
CA PHE A 290 7.59 -1.03 -9.97
C PHE A 290 7.98 -1.74 -8.67
N SER A 291 7.29 -2.83 -8.36
CA SER A 291 7.49 -3.59 -7.13
C SER A 291 8.74 -4.46 -7.25
N VAL A 292 9.93 -3.90 -7.03
CA VAL A 292 11.20 -4.64 -7.09
C VAL A 292 11.50 -5.41 -5.81
N GLN A 293 11.02 -4.94 -4.67
CA GLN A 293 11.13 -5.49 -3.31
C GLN A 293 12.57 -5.47 -2.74
N SER A 294 13.57 -5.83 -3.51
CA SER A 294 15.00 -5.75 -3.25
C SER A 294 15.78 -5.66 -4.57
N MET A 295 16.98 -5.11 -4.53
CA MET A 295 17.93 -5.14 -5.65
C MET A 295 19.03 -6.20 -5.45
N ASN A 296 19.09 -6.83 -4.27
CA ASN A 296 20.08 -7.87 -3.98
C ASN A 296 19.69 -9.20 -4.66
N PRO A 297 20.52 -9.75 -5.59
CA PRO A 297 20.20 -10.97 -6.31
C PRO A 297 19.99 -12.20 -5.39
N LYS A 298 20.76 -12.28 -4.30
CA LYS A 298 20.66 -13.40 -3.34
C LYS A 298 19.33 -13.35 -2.58
N THR A 299 18.92 -12.17 -2.15
CA THR A 299 17.59 -11.95 -1.54
C THR A 299 16.48 -12.33 -2.50
N LEU A 300 16.55 -11.87 -3.76
CA LEU A 300 15.55 -12.16 -4.79
C LEU A 300 15.42 -13.65 -5.08
N GLU A 301 16.54 -14.36 -5.16
CA GLU A 301 16.54 -15.83 -5.30
C GLU A 301 15.86 -16.49 -4.11
N THR A 302 16.21 -16.07 -2.89
CA THR A 302 15.69 -16.61 -1.64
C THR A 302 14.19 -16.43 -1.49
N ILE A 303 13.66 -15.27 -1.89
CA ILE A 303 12.21 -15.01 -1.86
C ILE A 303 11.48 -15.49 -3.13
N LYS A 304 12.14 -16.24 -3.99
CA LYS A 304 11.61 -16.78 -5.26
C LYS A 304 11.03 -15.70 -6.17
N ARG A 305 11.70 -14.56 -6.25
CA ARG A 305 11.27 -13.42 -7.05
C ARG A 305 12.26 -13.17 -8.19
N LYS A 306 11.75 -13.20 -9.41
CA LYS A 306 12.46 -12.67 -10.58
C LYS A 306 12.07 -11.21 -10.76
N ASN A 307 12.99 -10.30 -10.53
CA ASN A 307 12.82 -8.92 -10.92
C ASN A 307 13.02 -8.75 -12.43
N MET A 308 12.54 -7.62 -12.92
CA MET A 308 12.96 -7.15 -14.22
C MET A 308 14.46 -6.87 -14.19
N ASP A 309 15.13 -7.12 -15.30
CA ASP A 309 16.53 -6.72 -15.47
C ASP A 309 16.65 -5.18 -15.38
N VAL A 310 17.81 -4.71 -14.95
CA VAL A 310 18.14 -3.30 -14.74
C VAL A 310 17.87 -2.46 -16.00
N ASN A 311 18.18 -2.98 -17.20
CA ASN A 311 17.91 -2.28 -18.45
C ASN A 311 16.41 -2.12 -18.72
N ASN A 312 15.61 -3.12 -18.36
CA ASN A 312 14.15 -3.05 -18.45
C ASN A 312 13.59 -1.99 -17.50
N ILE A 313 14.11 -1.90 -16.27
CA ILE A 313 13.68 -0.85 -15.32
C ILE A 313 13.98 0.53 -15.91
N ARG A 314 15.19 0.76 -16.42
CA ARG A 314 15.56 2.02 -17.06
C ARG A 314 14.64 2.36 -18.24
N GLN A 315 14.37 1.39 -19.12
CA GLN A 315 13.46 1.56 -20.24
C GLN A 315 12.04 1.93 -19.76
N LEU A 316 11.54 1.31 -18.69
CA LEU A 316 10.22 1.63 -18.13
C LEU A 316 10.17 3.05 -17.55
N LEU A 317 11.25 3.51 -16.91
CA LEU A 317 11.36 4.88 -16.43
C LEU A 317 11.35 5.90 -17.57
N GLU A 318 12.02 5.60 -18.69
CA GLU A 318 11.96 6.42 -19.92
C GLU A 318 10.56 6.42 -20.52
N LEU A 319 9.88 5.26 -20.57
CA LEU A 319 8.50 5.17 -21.02
C LEU A 319 7.55 5.97 -20.14
N SER A 320 7.77 5.99 -18.81
CA SER A 320 6.99 6.83 -17.89
C SER A 320 7.07 8.30 -18.26
N LYS A 321 8.26 8.78 -18.59
CA LYS A 321 8.48 10.16 -19.08
C LYS A 321 7.78 10.38 -20.42
N LYS A 322 7.98 9.48 -21.39
CA LYS A 322 7.38 9.54 -22.74
C LYS A 322 5.85 9.60 -22.68
N TYR A 323 5.23 8.81 -21.84
CA TYR A 323 3.76 8.73 -21.70
C TYR A 323 3.18 9.68 -20.67
N ASN A 324 4.03 10.42 -19.92
CA ASN A 324 3.65 11.28 -18.81
C ASN A 324 2.77 10.54 -17.77
N VAL A 325 3.19 9.34 -17.39
CA VAL A 325 2.54 8.48 -16.41
C VAL A 325 3.35 8.47 -15.12
N HIS A 326 2.71 8.74 -13.99
CA HIS A 326 3.35 8.64 -12.69
C HIS A 326 3.78 7.19 -12.41
N HIS A 327 4.88 7.05 -11.68
CA HIS A 327 5.40 5.75 -11.25
C HIS A 327 6.00 5.84 -9.85
N TYR A 328 6.07 4.70 -9.19
CA TYR A 328 6.74 4.56 -7.90
C TYR A 328 7.34 3.16 -7.75
N THR A 329 8.29 3.02 -6.83
CA THR A 329 9.00 1.77 -6.57
C THR A 329 8.75 1.32 -5.15
N GLU A 330 8.54 0.02 -4.95
CA GLU A 330 8.32 -0.59 -3.64
C GLU A 330 9.48 -1.49 -3.26
N LEU A 331 9.94 -1.36 -2.01
CA LEU A 331 10.97 -2.16 -1.37
C LEU A 331 10.45 -2.72 -0.04
N ILE A 332 10.93 -3.90 0.35
CA ILE A 332 10.62 -4.54 1.64
C ILE A 332 11.91 -4.65 2.46
N LEU A 333 11.97 -3.96 3.58
CA LEU A 333 13.09 -4.01 4.52
C LEU A 333 12.97 -5.22 5.46
N GLY A 334 14.04 -5.99 5.59
CA GLY A 334 14.09 -7.17 6.48
C GLY A 334 13.80 -8.49 5.76
N LEU A 335 13.97 -8.56 4.45
CA LEU A 335 13.94 -9.82 3.71
C LEU A 335 15.17 -10.68 4.03
N PRO A 336 15.06 -12.03 4.01
CA PRO A 336 16.20 -12.92 4.26
C PRO A 336 17.30 -12.74 3.20
N GLU A 337 18.55 -12.93 3.60
CA GLU A 337 19.77 -12.75 2.79
C GLU A 337 20.06 -11.31 2.35
N GLU A 338 19.24 -10.34 2.77
CA GLU A 338 19.55 -8.91 2.64
C GLU A 338 20.60 -8.52 3.68
N THR A 339 21.47 -7.56 3.35
CA THR A 339 22.43 -6.96 4.28
C THR A 339 22.24 -5.45 4.31
N MET A 340 22.74 -4.79 5.36
CA MET A 340 22.69 -3.32 5.44
C MET A 340 23.38 -2.67 4.23
N GLU A 341 24.51 -3.24 3.79
CA GLU A 341 25.25 -2.69 2.65
C GLU A 341 24.51 -2.91 1.33
N SER A 342 24.00 -4.14 1.08
CA SER A 342 23.21 -4.39 -0.14
C SER A 342 21.91 -3.59 -0.17
N TRP A 343 21.32 -3.30 0.98
CA TRP A 343 20.14 -2.44 1.09
C TRP A 343 20.44 -1.00 0.66
N LYS A 344 21.52 -0.42 1.17
CA LYS A 344 21.98 0.93 0.80
C LYS A 344 22.36 1.01 -0.67
N ASP A 345 23.09 0.00 -1.17
CA ASP A 345 23.45 -0.11 -2.59
C ASP A 345 22.21 -0.18 -3.46
N GLY A 346 21.21 -1.00 -3.08
CA GLY A 346 19.98 -1.15 -3.82
C GLY A 346 19.14 0.13 -3.93
N ILE A 347 19.00 0.89 -2.84
CA ILE A 347 18.33 2.19 -2.88
C ILE A 347 19.08 3.15 -3.82
N CYS A 348 20.42 3.23 -3.72
CA CYS A 348 21.20 4.13 -4.55
C CYS A 348 21.22 3.69 -6.02
N GLU A 349 21.24 2.38 -6.30
CA GLU A 349 21.10 1.84 -7.66
C GLU A 349 19.76 2.25 -8.31
N ILE A 350 18.66 2.19 -7.56
CA ILE A 350 17.36 2.68 -8.02
C ILE A 350 17.42 4.16 -8.41
N LEU A 351 18.14 5.00 -7.64
CA LEU A 351 18.36 6.40 -7.99
C LEU A 351 19.23 6.55 -9.25
N GLU A 352 20.30 5.73 -9.40
CA GLU A 352 21.16 5.70 -10.60
C GLU A 352 20.39 5.28 -11.85
N LEU A 353 19.34 4.49 -11.72
CA LEU A 353 18.44 4.11 -12.81
C LEU A 353 17.49 5.24 -13.23
N GLY A 354 17.38 6.31 -12.42
CA GLY A 354 16.53 7.47 -12.70
C GLY A 354 15.20 7.49 -11.95
N GLN A 355 15.03 6.65 -10.90
CA GLN A 355 13.86 6.73 -10.04
C GLN A 355 14.05 7.83 -8.99
N HIS A 356 13.49 9.00 -9.27
CA HIS A 356 13.64 10.15 -8.40
C HIS A 356 12.31 10.66 -7.81
N HIS A 357 11.19 9.99 -8.11
CA HIS A 357 9.86 10.46 -7.71
C HIS A 357 9.40 9.91 -6.37
N ARG A 358 9.17 8.60 -6.30
CA ARG A 358 8.57 7.97 -5.13
C ARG A 358 9.15 6.57 -4.92
N ILE A 359 9.67 6.35 -3.74
CA ILE A 359 10.08 5.04 -3.25
C ILE A 359 9.27 4.78 -1.98
N GLU A 360 8.51 3.68 -1.97
CA GLU A 360 7.80 3.19 -0.80
C GLU A 360 8.62 2.07 -0.17
N ILE A 361 8.89 2.18 1.11
CA ILE A 361 9.67 1.20 1.87
C ILE A 361 8.79 0.69 2.99
N MET A 362 8.51 -0.62 2.94
CA MET A 362 7.68 -1.31 3.91
C MET A 362 8.53 -2.20 4.80
N PRO A 363 8.28 -2.26 6.11
CA PRO A 363 8.85 -3.31 6.94
C PRO A 363 8.31 -4.66 6.49
N ASN A 364 9.12 -5.71 6.60
CA ASN A 364 8.68 -7.07 6.31
C ASN A 364 7.77 -7.57 7.42
N ASN A 365 6.48 -7.66 7.14
CA ASN A 365 5.48 -8.29 8.01
C ASN A 365 5.26 -9.73 7.54
N VAL A 366 5.50 -10.69 8.41
CA VAL A 366 5.39 -12.11 8.06
C VAL A 366 3.94 -12.56 8.18
N LEU A 367 3.33 -12.87 7.03
CA LEU A 367 1.93 -13.29 6.96
C LEU A 367 1.79 -14.79 7.26
N GLU A 368 0.75 -15.18 8.00
CA GLU A 368 0.50 -16.52 8.54
C GLU A 368 0.61 -17.66 7.50
N ASN A 369 0.02 -17.48 6.31
CA ASN A 369 -0.10 -18.56 5.31
C ASN A 369 1.02 -18.56 4.27
N THR A 370 2.07 -17.75 4.45
CA THR A 370 3.18 -17.65 3.50
C THR A 370 4.21 -18.76 3.67
N GLU A 371 4.97 -19.03 2.61
CA GLU A 371 6.13 -19.91 2.69
C GLU A 371 7.18 -19.32 3.65
N MET A 372 7.32 -17.99 3.71
CA MET A 372 8.21 -17.33 4.65
C MET A 372 7.88 -17.70 6.09
N HIS A 373 6.62 -17.68 6.47
CA HIS A 373 6.16 -18.06 7.81
C HIS A 373 6.44 -19.54 8.11
N ARG A 374 6.10 -20.43 7.18
CA ARG A 374 6.21 -21.88 7.40
C ARG A 374 7.63 -22.41 7.40
N ASP A 375 8.48 -21.90 6.47
CA ASP A 375 9.73 -22.56 6.10
C ASP A 375 10.97 -21.67 6.28
N GLN A 376 10.81 -20.33 6.25
CA GLN A 376 11.97 -19.43 6.21
C GLN A 376 12.30 -18.80 7.55
N ILE A 377 11.38 -18.75 8.52
CA ILE A 377 11.64 -18.19 9.85
C ILE A 377 12.84 -18.91 10.49
N ASP A 378 12.79 -20.22 10.62
CA ASP A 378 13.87 -21.00 11.24
C ASP A 378 15.10 -21.04 10.35
N ARG A 379 14.92 -21.26 9.04
CA ARG A 379 16.01 -21.39 8.07
C ARG A 379 16.92 -20.17 8.00
N TYR A 380 16.36 -18.97 8.10
CA TYR A 380 17.11 -17.72 8.01
C TYR A 380 17.17 -16.98 9.34
N ASN A 381 16.92 -17.68 10.46
CA ASN A 381 16.95 -17.13 11.82
C ASN A 381 16.20 -15.79 11.93
N ILE A 382 15.02 -15.70 11.29
CA ILE A 382 14.19 -14.51 11.31
C ILE A 382 13.61 -14.34 12.71
N LYS A 383 13.84 -13.17 13.31
CA LYS A 383 13.23 -12.79 14.59
C LYS A 383 12.13 -11.78 14.33
N LEU A 384 11.02 -11.93 15.04
CA LEU A 384 9.84 -11.10 14.91
C LEU A 384 9.59 -10.32 16.19
N ILE A 385 9.08 -9.12 16.03
CA ILE A 385 8.42 -8.36 17.09
C ILE A 385 6.93 -8.26 16.76
N ASN A 386 6.10 -8.17 17.78
CA ASN A 386 4.70 -7.79 17.60
C ASN A 386 4.63 -6.27 17.54
N ALA A 387 4.68 -5.73 16.33
CA ALA A 387 4.64 -4.31 16.09
C ALA A 387 3.20 -3.79 16.10
N GLN A 388 2.99 -2.65 16.74
CA GLN A 388 1.72 -1.93 16.62
C GLN A 388 1.46 -1.60 15.15
N ASP A 389 0.21 -1.72 14.73
CA ASP A 389 -0.22 -1.39 13.37
C ASP A 389 0.17 0.04 12.99
N PHE A 390 0.95 0.17 11.92
CA PHE A 390 1.33 1.48 11.37
C PHE A 390 0.36 1.96 10.27
N LEU A 391 -0.56 1.12 9.81
CA LEU A 391 -1.59 1.50 8.84
C LEU A 391 -2.73 2.31 9.47
N SER A 392 -2.88 2.23 10.79
CA SER A 392 -3.93 2.94 11.54
C SER A 392 -3.65 4.42 11.79
N CYS A 393 -2.48 4.92 11.41
CA CYS A 393 -1.99 6.24 11.79
C CYS A 393 -2.90 7.41 11.37
N SER A 394 -3.69 7.27 10.33
CA SER A 394 -4.60 8.32 9.83
C SER A 394 -6.05 8.11 10.25
N SER A 395 -6.38 7.02 10.93
CA SER A 395 -7.76 6.67 11.27
C SER A 395 -8.05 6.86 12.76
N LYS A 396 -9.13 7.57 13.08
CA LYS A 396 -9.71 7.52 14.43
C LYS A 396 -10.46 6.20 14.55
N ASP A 397 -9.76 5.16 14.99
CA ASP A 397 -10.42 3.92 15.36
C ASP A 397 -11.43 4.20 16.49
N ARG A 398 -12.58 3.56 16.41
CA ARG A 398 -13.64 3.66 17.43
C ARG A 398 -13.49 2.60 18.51
N SER A 399 -12.62 1.61 18.27
CA SER A 399 -12.28 0.54 19.19
C SER A 399 -10.93 0.79 19.85
N ASP A 400 -10.79 0.44 21.12
CA ASP A 400 -9.52 0.48 21.86
C ASP A 400 -8.62 -0.75 21.56
N ILE A 401 -9.08 -1.68 20.73
CA ILE A 401 -8.33 -2.90 20.39
C ILE A 401 -7.32 -2.57 19.29
N GLN A 402 -6.05 -2.81 19.59
CA GLN A 402 -4.95 -2.60 18.65
C GLN A 402 -4.59 -3.90 17.92
N GLU A 403 -4.32 -3.79 16.63
CA GLU A 403 -3.75 -4.89 15.85
C GLU A 403 -2.25 -4.98 16.06
N ASN A 404 -1.73 -6.21 15.98
CA ASN A 404 -0.31 -6.50 16.10
C ASN A 404 0.22 -7.17 14.82
N PHE A 405 1.29 -6.62 14.27
CA PHE A 405 1.91 -7.14 13.05
C PHE A 405 3.20 -7.87 13.37
N PRO A 406 3.34 -9.14 12.99
CA PRO A 406 4.59 -9.88 13.13
C PRO A 406 5.66 -9.28 12.20
N THR A 407 6.43 -8.32 12.70
CA THR A 407 7.41 -7.55 11.93
C THR A 407 8.81 -8.10 12.15
N VAL A 408 9.58 -8.27 11.09
CA VAL A 408 10.96 -8.74 11.14
C VAL A 408 11.84 -7.69 11.82
N CYS A 409 12.54 -8.11 12.88
CA CYS A 409 13.49 -7.27 13.61
C CYS A 409 14.95 -7.72 13.46
N SER A 410 15.21 -8.96 13.01
CA SER A 410 16.53 -9.43 12.58
C SER A 410 16.41 -10.64 11.68
N THR A 411 17.49 -10.93 10.94
CA THR A 411 17.64 -12.12 10.09
C THR A 411 19.05 -12.72 10.30
N ASN A 412 19.35 -13.79 9.57
CA ASN A 412 20.71 -14.37 9.57
C ASN A 412 21.79 -13.40 9.07
N THR A 413 21.43 -12.37 8.29
CA THR A 413 22.37 -11.43 7.65
C THR A 413 22.23 -9.99 8.17
N MET A 414 21.16 -9.68 8.90
CA MET A 414 20.91 -8.36 9.47
C MET A 414 20.57 -8.47 10.96
N THR A 415 21.39 -7.86 11.81
CA THR A 415 21.05 -7.66 13.23
C THR A 415 19.94 -6.61 13.35
N THR A 416 19.31 -6.50 14.52
CA THR A 416 18.31 -5.44 14.79
C THR A 416 18.91 -4.06 14.56
N GLU A 417 20.16 -3.81 14.94
CA GLU A 417 20.83 -2.54 14.70
C GLU A 417 21.01 -2.30 13.19
N ASN A 418 21.35 -3.33 12.39
CA ASN A 418 21.43 -3.18 10.93
C ASN A 418 20.08 -2.81 10.31
N ILE A 419 18.97 -3.36 10.82
CA ILE A 419 17.62 -3.01 10.36
C ILE A 419 17.29 -1.56 10.72
N ILE A 420 17.60 -1.14 11.95
CA ILE A 420 17.41 0.26 12.39
C ILE A 420 18.21 1.22 11.50
N GLU A 421 19.50 0.93 11.27
CA GLU A 421 20.35 1.76 10.40
C GLU A 421 19.82 1.81 8.96
N SER A 422 19.37 0.67 8.42
CA SER A 422 18.79 0.60 7.08
C SER A 422 17.48 1.39 6.99
N TRP A 423 16.66 1.33 8.04
CA TRP A 423 15.46 2.15 8.12
C TRP A 423 15.79 3.64 8.15
N MET A 424 16.76 4.04 8.97
CA MET A 424 17.20 5.44 9.09
C MET A 424 17.83 5.95 7.79
N TYR A 425 18.60 5.10 7.09
CA TYR A 425 19.15 5.45 5.77
C TYR A 425 18.02 5.65 4.73
N SER A 426 17.04 4.78 4.74
CA SER A 426 15.84 4.88 3.90
C SER A 426 15.08 6.17 4.17
N TRP A 427 14.80 6.46 5.44
CA TRP A 427 14.14 7.69 5.89
C TRP A 427 14.89 8.94 5.41
N MET A 428 16.20 8.97 5.56
CA MET A 428 17.02 10.07 5.08
C MET A 428 16.92 10.23 3.55
N VAL A 429 17.08 9.15 2.78
CA VAL A 429 16.98 9.23 1.31
C VAL A 429 15.60 9.68 0.86
N ILE A 430 14.54 9.21 1.49
CA ILE A 430 13.17 9.66 1.18
C ILE A 430 13.05 11.17 1.41
N HIS A 431 13.51 11.69 2.55
CA HIS A 431 13.40 13.13 2.82
C HIS A 431 14.34 13.96 1.92
N PHE A 432 15.62 13.62 1.87
CA PHE A 432 16.60 14.47 1.19
C PHE A 432 16.54 14.31 -0.33
N HIS A 433 16.24 13.12 -0.86
CA HIS A 433 16.17 12.92 -2.31
C HIS A 433 14.73 12.98 -2.83
N ILE A 434 13.86 12.09 -2.35
CA ILE A 434 12.52 11.91 -2.93
C ILE A 434 11.62 13.13 -2.66
N THR A 435 11.63 13.66 -1.43
CA THR A 435 10.90 14.90 -1.10
C THR A 435 11.54 16.14 -1.71
N GLY A 436 12.82 16.06 -2.10
CA GLY A 436 13.53 17.09 -2.86
C GLY A 436 14.40 18.01 -2.04
N TYR A 437 14.65 17.74 -0.75
CA TYR A 437 15.45 18.63 0.10
C TYR A 437 16.91 18.79 -0.36
N SER A 438 17.50 17.79 -1.01
CA SER A 438 18.85 17.87 -1.61
C SER A 438 18.92 17.32 -3.04
N GLN A 439 17.80 17.01 -3.67
CA GLN A 439 17.80 16.27 -4.93
C GLN A 439 18.62 16.92 -6.04
N LEU A 440 18.49 18.24 -6.26
CA LEU A 440 19.25 18.92 -7.31
C LEU A 440 20.74 19.02 -6.96
N VAL A 441 21.08 19.22 -5.69
CA VAL A 441 22.46 19.20 -5.19
C VAL A 441 23.08 17.82 -5.40
N ALA A 442 22.36 16.75 -5.06
CA ALA A 442 22.80 15.37 -5.28
C ALA A 442 22.99 15.05 -6.78
N LYS A 443 22.04 15.48 -7.64
CA LYS A 443 22.18 15.36 -9.10
C LYS A 443 23.37 16.13 -9.63
N TYR A 444 23.65 17.33 -9.13
CA TYR A 444 24.86 18.07 -9.48
C TYR A 444 26.14 17.30 -9.12
N CYS A 445 26.22 16.80 -7.89
CA CYS A 445 27.33 15.96 -7.46
C CYS A 445 27.48 14.73 -8.37
N ARG A 446 26.38 14.09 -8.74
CA ARG A 446 26.40 12.90 -9.59
C ARG A 446 26.88 13.18 -11.01
N TYR A 447 26.31 14.17 -11.68
CA TYR A 447 26.51 14.38 -13.12
C TYR A 447 27.66 15.31 -13.46
N ILE A 448 28.00 16.24 -12.56
CA ILE A 448 29.07 17.23 -12.78
C ILE A 448 30.35 16.90 -12.02
N LEU A 449 30.21 16.48 -10.76
CA LEU A 449 31.37 16.14 -9.92
C LEU A 449 31.73 14.64 -9.98
N ASN A 450 30.94 13.83 -10.69
CA ASN A 450 31.09 12.37 -10.82
C ASN A 450 31.10 11.61 -9.48
N VAL A 451 30.32 12.08 -8.51
CA VAL A 451 30.11 11.45 -7.21
C VAL A 451 28.88 10.56 -7.28
N SER A 452 28.97 9.29 -6.90
CA SER A 452 27.81 8.39 -6.89
C SER A 452 26.77 8.82 -5.86
N TYR A 453 25.48 8.46 -6.08
CA TYR A 453 24.45 8.69 -5.06
C TYR A 453 24.79 7.97 -3.75
N ARG A 454 25.41 6.78 -3.82
CA ARG A 454 25.85 6.06 -2.63
C ARG A 454 26.87 6.88 -1.82
N GLU A 455 27.89 7.40 -2.46
CA GLU A 455 28.92 8.21 -1.81
C GLU A 455 28.36 9.51 -1.24
N PHE A 456 27.49 10.20 -1.99
CA PHE A 456 26.81 11.41 -1.52
C PHE A 456 25.97 11.14 -0.27
N TYR A 457 25.09 10.12 -0.32
CA TYR A 457 24.19 9.83 0.80
C TYR A 457 24.87 9.18 2.00
N ASP A 458 25.96 8.45 1.83
CA ASP A 458 26.75 7.96 2.96
C ASP A 458 27.42 9.13 3.71
N ASN A 459 27.89 10.15 2.99
CA ASN A 459 28.44 11.35 3.61
C ASN A 459 27.38 12.21 4.29
N LEU A 460 26.22 12.37 3.65
CA LEU A 460 25.08 13.06 4.25
C LEU A 460 24.61 12.33 5.53
N PHE A 461 24.50 11.02 5.49
CA PHE A 461 24.06 10.19 6.63
C PHE A 461 24.98 10.38 7.84
N LYS A 462 26.30 10.30 7.64
CA LYS A 462 27.28 10.54 8.71
C LYS A 462 27.17 11.95 9.27
N LEU A 463 27.12 12.96 8.39
CA LEU A 463 27.02 14.35 8.80
C LEU A 463 25.72 14.63 9.58
N LEU A 464 24.60 14.09 9.12
CA LEU A 464 23.28 14.35 9.67
C LEU A 464 23.18 14.00 11.16
N PHE A 465 23.72 12.85 11.58
CA PHE A 465 23.66 12.41 12.98
C PHE A 465 24.68 13.11 13.89
N ASP A 466 25.77 13.59 13.34
CA ASP A 466 26.80 14.32 14.08
C ASP A 466 26.49 15.83 14.16
N HIS A 467 25.60 16.32 13.31
CA HIS A 467 25.33 17.74 13.18
C HIS A 467 24.62 18.32 14.41
N LYS A 468 25.07 19.49 14.86
CA LYS A 468 24.52 20.18 16.05
C LYS A 468 23.23 20.96 15.79
N SER A 469 22.79 21.05 14.51
CA SER A 469 21.53 21.73 14.16
C SER A 469 20.30 21.05 14.72
N VAL A 470 19.19 21.75 14.63
CA VAL A 470 17.85 21.23 14.95
C VAL A 470 17.55 19.97 14.11
N ILE A 471 17.95 19.92 12.84
CA ILE A 471 17.78 18.77 11.95
C ILE A 471 18.57 17.56 12.44
N GLY A 472 19.82 17.76 12.89
CA GLY A 472 20.62 16.67 13.46
C GLY A 472 20.03 16.18 14.80
N GLN A 473 19.48 17.07 15.61
CA GLN A 473 18.78 16.70 16.85
C GLN A 473 17.51 15.87 16.52
N GLU A 474 16.71 16.31 15.55
CA GLU A 474 15.51 15.60 15.11
C GLU A 474 15.87 14.20 14.60
N SER A 475 16.92 14.09 13.77
CA SER A 475 17.36 12.79 13.24
C SER A 475 17.72 11.81 14.38
N ARG A 476 18.37 12.28 15.43
CA ARG A 476 18.66 11.45 16.64
C ARG A 476 17.38 11.07 17.39
N THR A 477 16.41 11.99 17.48
CA THR A 477 15.09 11.71 18.06
C THR A 477 14.36 10.62 17.28
N ILE A 478 14.30 10.74 15.95
CA ILE A 478 13.68 9.72 15.08
C ILE A 478 14.37 8.37 15.25
N ARG A 479 15.72 8.34 15.28
CA ARG A 479 16.46 7.11 15.53
C ARG A 479 16.05 6.46 16.87
N GLN A 480 15.86 7.26 17.94
CA GLN A 480 15.41 6.73 19.22
C GLN A 480 14.00 6.13 19.14
N LEU A 481 13.07 6.78 18.43
CA LEU A 481 11.72 6.25 18.22
C LEU A 481 11.76 4.90 17.48
N ILE A 482 12.58 4.79 16.44
CA ILE A 482 12.76 3.55 15.67
C ILE A 482 13.46 2.48 16.51
N THR A 483 14.45 2.85 17.32
CA THR A 483 15.09 1.91 18.26
C THR A 483 14.07 1.35 19.26
N ASN A 484 13.22 2.19 19.82
CA ASN A 484 12.14 1.76 20.72
C ASN A 484 11.15 0.84 19.99
N PHE A 485 10.76 1.21 18.77
CA PHE A 485 9.85 0.39 17.96
C PHE A 485 10.39 -1.02 17.73
N TYR A 486 11.65 -1.17 17.31
CA TYR A 486 12.25 -2.49 17.12
C TYR A 486 12.55 -3.25 18.42
N ALA A 487 12.62 -2.56 19.55
CA ALA A 487 12.78 -3.20 20.86
C ALA A 487 11.45 -3.66 21.48
N THR A 488 10.36 -2.94 21.26
CA THR A 488 9.08 -3.11 22.00
C THR A 488 7.84 -3.27 21.12
N GLY A 489 7.95 -3.06 19.82
CA GLY A 489 6.81 -2.97 18.91
C GLY A 489 6.13 -1.59 18.88
N GLN A 490 6.58 -0.63 19.70
CA GLN A 490 6.00 0.71 19.81
C GLN A 490 7.08 1.79 19.81
N THR A 491 6.75 2.99 19.32
CA THR A 491 7.71 4.12 19.32
C THR A 491 8.08 4.62 20.73
N GLY A 492 7.29 4.27 21.74
CA GLY A 492 7.42 4.79 23.10
C GLY A 492 6.80 6.19 23.29
N ARG A 493 6.17 6.75 22.26
CA ARG A 493 5.38 7.99 22.32
C ARG A 493 3.94 7.70 21.88
N SER A 494 2.97 8.08 22.67
CA SER A 494 1.55 7.87 22.39
C SER A 494 0.99 8.77 21.28
N ASP A 495 1.69 9.87 20.98
CA ASP A 495 1.31 10.87 19.98
C ASP A 495 1.97 10.66 18.61
N ILE A 496 2.93 9.71 18.48
CA ILE A 496 3.63 9.40 17.24
C ILE A 496 3.68 7.89 17.02
N ASN A 497 2.95 7.43 16.03
CA ASN A 497 3.07 6.07 15.51
C ASN A 497 4.27 5.99 14.52
N VAL A 498 4.80 4.79 14.30
CA VAL A 498 5.91 4.58 13.35
C VAL A 498 5.55 5.04 11.93
N GLY A 499 4.29 4.91 11.52
CA GLY A 499 3.80 5.40 10.23
C GLY A 499 3.76 6.93 10.12
N ASP A 500 3.59 7.64 11.24
CA ASP A 500 3.52 9.10 11.27
C ASP A 500 4.91 9.77 11.24
N ILE A 501 5.98 9.01 11.50
CA ILE A 501 7.34 9.55 11.59
C ILE A 501 7.74 10.32 10.33
N GLN A 502 7.37 9.84 9.14
CA GLN A 502 7.67 10.53 7.89
C GLN A 502 6.98 11.90 7.80
N PHE A 503 5.70 11.97 8.18
CA PHE A 503 4.93 13.23 8.15
C PHE A 503 5.43 14.21 9.20
N HIS A 504 5.68 13.74 10.41
CA HIS A 504 6.24 14.52 11.50
C HIS A 504 7.60 15.13 11.11
N SER A 505 8.49 14.32 10.56
CA SER A 505 9.81 14.78 10.10
C SER A 505 9.69 15.78 8.94
N ALA A 506 8.79 15.56 7.99
CA ALA A 506 8.59 16.45 6.84
C ALA A 506 8.14 17.84 7.29
N GLU A 507 7.22 17.92 8.24
CA GLU A 507 6.78 19.20 8.82
C GLU A 507 7.91 19.90 9.56
N HIS A 508 8.64 19.16 10.39
CA HIS A 508 9.78 19.72 11.14
C HIS A 508 10.90 20.22 10.23
N PHE A 509 11.20 19.47 9.16
CA PHE A 509 12.22 19.89 8.17
C PHE A 509 11.77 21.13 7.39
N TYR A 510 10.50 21.22 7.05
CA TYR A 510 9.95 22.40 6.39
C TYR A 510 10.05 23.65 7.26
N GLN A 511 9.75 23.54 8.55
CA GLN A 511 9.88 24.65 9.50
C GLN A 511 11.34 25.09 9.70
N ASN A 512 12.31 24.20 9.43
CA ASN A 512 13.75 24.43 9.63
C ASN A 512 14.56 24.35 8.33
N ILE A 513 14.01 24.83 7.24
CA ILE A 513 14.51 24.64 5.87
C ILE A 513 15.95 25.14 5.66
N GLU A 514 16.35 26.24 6.31
CA GLU A 514 17.70 26.78 6.19
C GLU A 514 18.76 25.82 6.76
N HIS A 515 18.43 25.09 7.81
CA HIS A 515 19.33 24.05 8.35
C HIS A 515 19.41 22.83 7.42
N VAL A 516 18.31 22.47 6.75
CA VAL A 516 18.30 21.40 5.75
C VAL A 516 19.18 21.74 4.56
N ILE A 517 19.08 22.98 4.07
CA ILE A 517 19.92 23.51 2.99
C ILE A 517 21.41 23.48 3.41
N THR A 518 21.71 23.95 4.63
CA THR A 518 23.07 23.99 5.16
C THR A 518 23.71 22.59 5.16
N ILE A 519 23.03 21.58 5.71
CA ILE A 519 23.54 20.20 5.74
C ILE A 519 23.77 19.65 4.33
N SER A 520 22.85 19.93 3.40
CA SER A 520 22.98 19.49 2.00
C SER A 520 24.22 20.11 1.33
N LEU A 521 24.50 21.39 1.61
CA LEU A 521 25.65 22.11 1.07
C LEU A 521 26.99 21.69 1.71
N GLU A 522 27.00 21.47 3.02
CA GLU A 522 28.19 20.96 3.72
C GLU A 522 28.56 19.56 3.20
N THR A 523 27.54 18.72 2.90
CA THR A 523 27.78 17.42 2.27
C THR A 523 28.40 17.57 0.89
N ALA A 524 27.81 18.40 0.04
CA ALA A 524 28.31 18.61 -1.32
C ALA A 524 29.69 19.31 -1.36
N GLY A 525 29.92 20.21 -0.42
CA GLY A 525 31.22 20.93 -0.27
C GLY A 525 32.41 20.00 -0.03
N ARG A 526 32.20 18.77 0.40
CA ARG A 526 33.25 17.74 0.52
C ARG A 526 33.76 17.26 -0.83
N PHE A 527 32.97 17.41 -1.89
CA PHE A 527 33.27 16.94 -3.23
C PHE A 527 33.65 18.05 -4.20
N GLY A 528 33.21 19.28 -3.96
CA GLY A 528 33.49 20.43 -4.80
C GLY A 528 32.51 21.59 -4.61
N SER A 529 32.70 22.64 -5.39
CA SER A 529 31.80 23.80 -5.38
C SER A 529 30.57 23.54 -6.25
N ILE A 530 29.39 23.97 -5.78
CA ILE A 530 28.15 23.87 -6.52
C ILE A 530 27.89 25.11 -7.35
N ASP A 531 27.37 24.95 -8.55
CA ASP A 531 26.95 26.08 -9.39
C ASP A 531 25.90 26.93 -8.66
N PRO A 532 26.11 28.27 -8.60
CA PRO A 532 25.18 29.16 -7.89
C PRO A 532 23.73 29.12 -8.41
N GLY A 533 23.55 28.87 -9.72
CA GLY A 533 22.23 28.75 -10.32
C GLY A 533 21.47 27.51 -9.85
N VAL A 534 22.18 26.36 -9.79
CA VAL A 534 21.58 25.10 -9.25
C VAL A 534 21.22 25.28 -7.79
N LEU A 535 22.08 25.93 -7.02
CA LEU A 535 21.84 26.23 -5.62
C LEU A 535 20.62 27.16 -5.43
N GLU A 536 20.50 28.18 -6.25
CA GLU A 536 19.38 29.11 -6.20
C GLU A 536 18.07 28.39 -6.53
N ILE A 537 18.04 27.51 -7.53
CA ILE A 537 16.85 26.69 -7.86
C ILE A 537 16.48 25.80 -6.67
N GLN A 538 17.46 25.11 -6.06
CA GLN A 538 17.23 24.25 -4.90
C GLN A 538 16.65 25.05 -3.72
N LYS A 539 17.21 26.23 -3.42
CA LYS A 539 16.70 27.11 -2.37
C LYS A 539 15.28 27.61 -2.67
N ARG A 540 15.03 28.08 -3.90
CA ARG A 540 13.70 28.57 -4.31
C ARG A 540 12.65 27.48 -4.24
N TYR A 541 13.00 26.27 -4.64
CA TYR A 541 12.10 25.12 -4.47
C TYR A 541 11.68 24.94 -3.02
N LEU A 542 12.61 25.04 -2.08
CA LEU A 542 12.38 24.76 -0.67
C LEU A 542 11.73 25.95 0.07
N THR A 543 12.13 27.18 -0.22
CA THR A 543 11.72 28.37 0.54
C THR A 543 10.50 29.09 -0.02
N ASN A 544 10.06 28.74 -1.22
CA ASN A 544 8.99 29.46 -1.89
C ASN A 544 7.62 29.04 -1.33
N SER A 545 7.28 29.57 -0.16
CA SER A 545 5.97 29.37 0.49
C SER A 545 4.81 30.06 -0.27
N VAL A 546 5.13 31.10 -1.07
CA VAL A 546 4.16 31.84 -1.88
C VAL A 546 4.22 31.31 -3.31
N TRP A 547 3.10 30.87 -3.79
CA TRP A 547 2.86 30.24 -5.08
C TRP A 547 3.03 31.20 -6.28
N THR A 548 4.02 32.06 -6.25
CA THR A 548 4.41 32.90 -7.39
C THR A 548 5.35 32.11 -8.31
N CYS A 549 4.76 31.46 -9.28
CA CYS A 549 5.48 30.86 -10.39
C CYS A 549 4.98 31.50 -11.69
N PRO A 550 5.82 31.58 -12.71
CA PRO A 550 7.18 31.05 -12.82
C PRO A 550 8.25 31.93 -12.14
N ILE A 551 9.35 31.27 -11.72
CA ILE A 551 10.58 31.95 -11.22
C ILE A 551 11.69 31.67 -12.22
N THR A 552 12.37 32.69 -12.68
CA THR A 552 13.52 32.55 -13.58
C THR A 552 14.82 32.61 -12.81
N VAL A 553 15.70 31.64 -13.04
CA VAL A 553 17.03 31.54 -12.44
C VAL A 553 18.08 31.36 -13.55
N GLN A 554 19.20 32.00 -13.40
CA GLN A 554 20.36 31.89 -14.32
C GLN A 554 21.34 30.84 -13.78
N SER A 555 21.78 29.91 -14.64
CA SER A 555 22.83 28.94 -14.36
C SER A 555 23.87 28.92 -15.47
N LYS A 556 25.12 28.56 -15.13
CA LYS A 556 26.21 28.36 -16.10
C LYS A 556 26.16 26.97 -16.74
N ILE A 557 25.36 26.06 -16.21
CA ILE A 557 25.22 24.69 -16.71
C ILE A 557 23.77 24.46 -17.17
N ASN A 558 23.66 23.71 -18.25
CA ASN A 558 22.37 23.23 -18.70
C ASN A 558 21.91 22.04 -17.82
N ILE A 559 20.87 22.24 -17.01
CA ILE A 559 20.24 21.22 -16.16
C ILE A 559 18.87 20.78 -16.66
N ASP A 560 18.52 21.17 -17.87
CA ASP A 560 17.21 20.90 -18.46
C ASP A 560 16.94 19.39 -18.57
N HIS A 561 17.97 18.62 -18.89
CA HIS A 561 17.92 17.16 -18.93
C HIS A 561 17.73 16.48 -17.56
N TRP A 562 17.91 17.20 -16.44
CA TRP A 562 17.63 16.68 -15.10
C TRP A 562 16.14 16.75 -14.75
N GLN A 563 15.30 16.97 -15.73
CA GLN A 563 13.85 17.16 -15.61
C GLN A 563 13.41 17.06 -14.15
N SER A 564 13.02 18.17 -13.55
CA SER A 564 12.78 18.20 -12.12
C SER A 564 11.66 17.22 -11.80
N GLU A 565 12.06 16.12 -11.24
CA GLU A 565 11.20 15.14 -10.63
C GLU A 565 10.83 15.57 -9.21
N LEU A 566 11.11 16.82 -8.88
CA LEU A 566 10.66 17.49 -7.66
C LEU A 566 9.13 17.44 -7.63
N CYS A 567 8.57 16.91 -6.56
CA CYS A 567 7.15 16.51 -6.47
C CYS A 567 6.14 17.57 -6.91
N ASN A 568 6.47 18.85 -6.84
CA ASN A 568 5.56 19.95 -7.12
C ASN A 568 6.03 20.96 -8.16
N TYR A 569 7.21 20.77 -8.73
CA TYR A 569 7.82 21.72 -9.66
C TYR A 569 8.43 21.00 -10.87
N TYR A 570 8.62 21.70 -11.94
CA TYR A 570 9.43 21.29 -13.05
C TYR A 570 10.32 22.46 -13.49
N ILE A 571 11.48 22.13 -14.02
CA ILE A 571 12.44 23.08 -14.55
C ILE A 571 12.32 23.04 -16.06
N THR A 572 12.16 24.20 -16.67
CA THR A 572 12.17 24.35 -18.12
C THR A 572 13.24 25.34 -18.50
N ASP A 573 13.98 25.03 -19.56
CA ASP A 573 14.84 26.00 -20.23
C ASP A 573 14.09 26.58 -21.43
N PRO A 574 13.70 27.86 -21.40
CA PRO A 574 13.07 28.50 -22.53
C PRO A 574 14.02 28.71 -23.72
N ASN A 575 15.31 28.35 -23.59
CA ASN A 575 16.35 28.63 -24.58
C ASN A 575 17.11 27.35 -25.01
N ILE A 576 16.40 26.24 -25.18
CA ILE A 576 16.97 24.91 -25.53
C ILE A 576 17.96 24.92 -26.72
N ASP A 577 17.85 25.88 -27.63
CA ASP A 577 18.67 25.97 -28.88
C ASP A 577 19.94 26.80 -28.73
N ARG A 578 20.38 27.14 -27.52
CA ARG A 578 21.59 27.99 -27.33
C ARG A 578 22.86 27.17 -27.17
N PRO A 579 24.03 27.69 -27.64
CA PRO A 579 25.33 27.05 -27.44
C PRO A 579 25.70 26.90 -25.98
N LEU A 580 26.42 25.81 -25.64
CA LEU A 580 26.82 25.41 -24.27
C LEU A 580 27.74 26.40 -23.52
N ASP A 581 28.27 27.39 -24.17
CA ASP A 581 29.15 28.42 -23.60
C ASP A 581 28.43 29.66 -23.08
N GLN A 582 27.11 29.69 -23.17
CA GLN A 582 26.24 30.78 -22.71
C GLN A 582 25.54 30.46 -21.39
N SER A 583 25.16 31.51 -20.66
CA SER A 583 24.32 31.36 -19.46
C SER A 583 22.93 30.87 -19.78
N PHE A 584 22.43 29.93 -19.02
CA PHE A 584 21.09 29.36 -19.14
C PHE A 584 20.13 30.04 -18.18
N HIS A 585 18.89 30.26 -18.64
CA HIS A 585 17.79 30.80 -17.84
C HIS A 585 16.74 29.72 -17.67
N PHE A 586 16.58 29.23 -16.44
CA PHE A 586 15.61 28.21 -16.09
C PHE A 586 14.39 28.83 -15.47
N THR A 587 13.23 28.31 -15.83
CA THR A 587 11.96 28.67 -15.21
C THR A 587 11.47 27.53 -14.33
N LEU A 588 11.37 27.78 -13.03
CA LEU A 588 10.80 26.85 -12.08
C LEU A 588 9.29 27.05 -12.08
N GLN A 589 8.53 26.03 -12.49
CA GLN A 589 7.08 26.04 -12.52
C GLN A 589 6.50 24.98 -11.59
N ARG A 590 5.42 25.34 -10.90
CA ARG A 590 4.76 24.41 -9.98
C ARG A 590 3.83 23.46 -10.71
N ARG A 591 3.98 22.16 -10.48
CA ARG A 591 3.20 21.11 -11.13
C ARG A 591 1.77 20.96 -10.58
N ASN A 592 1.55 21.14 -9.26
CA ASN A 592 0.24 20.89 -8.69
C ASN A 592 0.04 21.48 -7.29
N LYS A 593 -0.93 22.38 -7.14
CA LYS A 593 -1.29 23.04 -5.87
C LYS A 593 -1.91 22.08 -4.84
N LYS A 594 -2.53 20.97 -5.30
CA LYS A 594 -3.23 20.01 -4.44
C LYS A 594 -2.31 19.12 -3.61
N LEU A 595 -1.17 18.68 -4.18
CA LEU A 595 -0.27 17.73 -3.50
C LEU A 595 0.42 18.37 -2.28
N TYR A 596 0.78 19.63 -2.36
CA TYR A 596 1.41 20.33 -1.23
C TYR A 596 0.45 20.53 -0.06
N ASN A 597 -0.81 20.87 -0.33
CA ASN A 597 -1.84 20.94 0.71
C ASN A 597 -2.18 19.57 1.32
N THR A 598 -1.89 18.48 0.62
CA THR A 598 -2.07 17.12 1.13
C THR A 598 -0.90 16.73 2.04
N ILE A 599 0.33 17.09 1.69
CA ILE A 599 1.52 16.85 2.54
C ILE A 599 1.50 17.70 3.82
N THR A 600 0.94 18.91 3.76
CA THR A 600 0.85 19.82 4.91
C THR A 600 -0.44 19.69 5.73
N LYS A 601 -1.39 18.86 5.33
CA LYS A 601 -2.67 18.63 6.02
C LYS A 601 -2.93 17.16 6.38
N LEU A 602 -2.03 16.25 6.04
CA LEU A 602 -1.99 14.89 6.56
C LEU A 602 -1.10 14.84 7.79
#